data_1dbaad5b3058aeaec4ddcc31ae45eaa6
#
_entry.id   1dbaad5b3058aeaec4ddcc31ae45eaa6
#
_cell.length_a   1.000
_cell.length_b   1.000
_cell.length_c   1.000
_cell.angle_alpha   90.00
_cell.angle_beta   90.00
_cell.angle_gamma   90.00
#
_symmetry.space_group_name_H-M   'P 1'
#
loop_
_entity.id
_entity.type
_entity.pdbx_description
1 polymer ?
#
loop_
_entity_poly.entity_id
_entity_poly.type
_entity_poly.pdbx_seq_one_letter_code
_entity_poly.pdbx_strand_id
1 'polypeptide(L)'
;MAGALPRYAWYGDDFTGSTDTLAVLAEGGQRALLFLRIPTPEQLARAGVLDALGIAGATRAMAPEAMAAELDPAGGFFAGLGIGLLHYKCCSTFDSAPHLGSIGAAVRALQPHFTNTLLPIIGGQPNLGRYCLFGNLFAAAGTGGTVHRIDRHPTMSVHPATPMGEAASTPVIIPPGAKVISVPTAAPQ
;
A
#
# COMPACT_ATOMS: atom_id res chain seq x y z
N MET A 1 -25.36 19.52 -2.78
CA MET A 1 -23.99 19.82 -3.23
C MET A 1 -23.22 18.49 -3.14
N ALA A 2 -22.73 17.95 -4.25
CA ALA A 2 -21.87 16.79 -4.21
C ALA A 2 -20.58 17.18 -3.44
N GLY A 3 -20.33 16.53 -2.31
CA GLY A 3 -19.11 16.75 -1.54
C GLY A 3 -17.89 16.46 -2.43
N ALA A 4 -16.79 17.16 -2.19
CA ALA A 4 -15.55 16.86 -2.90
C ALA A 4 -15.17 15.39 -2.68
N LEU A 5 -14.92 14.66 -3.76
CA LEU A 5 -14.49 13.26 -3.71
C LEU A 5 -13.10 13.17 -3.05
N PRO A 6 -12.80 12.08 -2.32
CA PRO A 6 -11.50 11.90 -1.72
C PRO A 6 -10.41 11.87 -2.81
N ARG A 7 -9.33 12.62 -2.60
CA ARG A 7 -8.21 12.69 -3.53
C ARG A 7 -7.26 11.49 -3.42
N TYR A 8 -7.23 10.89 -2.23
CA TYR A 8 -6.38 9.77 -1.88
C TYR A 8 -7.23 8.61 -1.38
N ALA A 9 -6.90 7.41 -1.82
CA ALA A 9 -7.48 6.20 -1.27
C ALA A 9 -6.38 5.16 -1.03
N TRP A 10 -6.65 4.23 -0.11
CA TRP A 10 -5.73 3.10 0.10
C TRP A 10 -6.49 1.82 0.36
N TYR A 11 -5.88 0.74 -0.08
CA TYR A 11 -6.24 -0.62 0.28
C TYR A 11 -5.06 -1.24 1.04
N GLY A 12 -5.27 -1.61 2.29
CA GLY A 12 -4.23 -2.26 3.08
C GLY A 12 -4.30 -3.77 2.97
N ASP A 13 -3.16 -4.40 2.77
CA ASP A 13 -3.05 -5.86 2.67
C ASP A 13 -3.24 -6.55 4.04
N ASP A 14 -3.19 -5.77 5.13
CA ASP A 14 -3.54 -6.17 6.49
C ASP A 14 -4.15 -5.02 7.30
N PHE A 15 -4.76 -5.35 8.44
CA PHE A 15 -5.42 -4.38 9.32
C PHE A 15 -4.43 -3.40 9.96
N THR A 16 -3.30 -3.89 10.44
CA THR A 16 -2.28 -3.06 11.12
C THR A 16 -1.72 -2.00 10.18
N GLY A 17 -1.31 -2.39 8.97
CA GLY A 17 -0.82 -1.46 7.98
C GLY A 17 -1.91 -0.46 7.53
N SER A 18 -3.16 -0.90 7.46
CA SER A 18 -4.28 -0.03 7.11
C SER A 18 -4.52 1.06 8.15
N THR A 19 -4.43 0.73 9.44
CA THR A 19 -4.57 1.68 10.54
C THR A 19 -3.36 2.59 10.69
N ASP A 20 -2.16 2.13 10.38
CA ASP A 20 -0.94 2.94 10.31
C ASP A 20 -1.10 4.10 9.29
N THR A 21 -1.60 3.77 8.09
CA THR A 21 -1.90 4.80 7.08
C THR A 21 -2.98 5.79 7.56
N LEU A 22 -4.04 5.29 8.21
CA LEU A 22 -5.08 6.14 8.79
C LEU A 22 -4.51 7.11 9.83
N ALA A 23 -3.64 6.62 10.71
CA ALA A 23 -3.02 7.44 11.76
C ALA A 23 -2.18 8.58 11.15
N VAL A 24 -1.33 8.28 10.17
CA VAL A 24 -0.51 9.30 9.47
C VAL A 24 -1.37 10.36 8.80
N LEU A 25 -2.48 9.96 8.15
CA LEU A 25 -3.39 10.91 7.52
C LEU A 25 -4.10 11.79 8.55
N ALA A 26 -4.56 11.21 9.66
CA ALA A 26 -5.22 11.93 10.74
C ALA A 26 -4.27 12.91 11.45
N GLU A 27 -3.03 12.51 11.73
CA GLU A 27 -1.97 13.37 12.27
C GLU A 27 -1.65 14.53 11.31
N GLY A 28 -1.72 14.28 9.99
CA GLY A 28 -1.62 15.31 8.95
C GLY A 28 -2.86 16.18 8.78
N GLY A 29 -3.87 16.05 9.67
CA GLY A 29 -5.10 16.87 9.65
C GLY A 29 -6.09 16.49 8.53
N GLN A 30 -5.93 15.33 7.90
CA GLN A 30 -6.83 14.86 6.86
C GLN A 30 -8.07 14.20 7.47
N ARG A 31 -9.25 14.45 6.89
CA ARG A 31 -10.49 13.74 7.24
C ARG A 31 -10.46 12.39 6.53
N ALA A 32 -10.00 11.38 7.22
CA ALA A 32 -9.82 10.03 6.69
C ALA A 32 -10.73 9.03 7.41
N LEU A 33 -11.28 8.07 6.67
CA LEU A 33 -11.98 6.92 7.22
C LEU A 33 -11.41 5.62 6.66
N LEU A 34 -11.39 4.60 7.50
CA LEU A 34 -11.02 3.24 7.15
C LEU A 34 -12.25 2.34 7.28
N PHE A 35 -12.63 1.69 6.20
CA PHE A 35 -13.69 0.70 6.16
C PHE A 35 -13.10 -0.71 6.18
N LEU A 36 -13.85 -1.68 6.74
CA LEU A 36 -13.45 -3.09 6.80
C LEU A 36 -13.89 -3.88 5.55
N ARG A 37 -14.59 -3.22 4.64
CA ARG A 37 -15.07 -3.74 3.34
C ARG A 37 -15.46 -2.56 2.47
N ILE A 38 -15.77 -2.81 1.22
CA ILE A 38 -16.33 -1.77 0.34
C ILE A 38 -17.58 -1.18 1.01
N PRO A 39 -17.60 0.14 1.29
CA PRO A 39 -18.73 0.78 1.96
C PRO A 39 -19.96 0.86 1.05
N THR A 40 -21.14 0.79 1.65
CA THR A 40 -22.40 1.04 0.94
C THR A 40 -22.56 2.54 0.64
N PRO A 41 -23.43 2.91 -0.32
CA PRO A 41 -23.74 4.33 -0.58
C PRO A 41 -24.22 5.08 0.66
N GLU A 42 -24.99 4.43 1.53
CA GLU A 42 -25.50 5.01 2.77
C GLU A 42 -24.36 5.25 3.78
N GLN A 43 -23.39 4.34 3.85
CA GLN A 43 -22.20 4.51 4.69
C GLN A 43 -21.34 5.67 4.20
N LEU A 44 -21.14 5.80 2.89
CA LEU A 44 -20.44 6.94 2.30
C LEU A 44 -21.19 8.27 2.55
N ALA A 45 -22.49 8.29 2.38
CA ALA A 45 -23.31 9.48 2.64
C ALA A 45 -23.19 9.92 4.10
N ARG A 46 -23.17 8.97 5.04
CA ARG A 46 -23.00 9.26 6.48
C ARG A 46 -21.59 9.72 6.83
N ALA A 47 -20.58 9.26 6.09
CA ALA A 47 -19.20 9.69 6.30
C ALA A 47 -18.97 11.17 5.95
N GLY A 48 -19.79 11.73 5.07
CA GLY A 48 -19.68 13.11 4.63
C GLY A 48 -18.48 13.36 3.73
N VAL A 49 -17.89 14.54 3.83
CA VAL A 49 -16.74 14.93 3.01
C VAL A 49 -15.46 14.34 3.58
N LEU A 50 -14.78 13.54 2.80
CA LEU A 50 -13.50 12.90 3.14
C LEU A 50 -12.39 13.41 2.24
N ASP A 51 -11.20 13.61 2.80
CA ASP A 51 -9.96 13.87 2.07
C ASP A 51 -9.29 12.56 1.64
N ALA A 52 -9.50 11.49 2.45
CA ALA A 52 -8.98 10.15 2.16
C ALA A 52 -9.93 9.03 2.61
N LEU A 53 -9.91 7.90 1.87
CA LEU A 53 -10.73 6.73 2.16
C LEU A 53 -9.90 5.46 2.02
N GLY A 54 -9.96 4.60 3.05
CA GLY A 54 -9.27 3.31 3.07
C GLY A 54 -10.20 2.12 3.18
N ILE A 55 -9.73 0.99 2.68
CA ILE A 55 -10.30 -0.34 2.93
C ILE A 55 -9.21 -1.20 3.57
N ALA A 56 -9.51 -1.79 4.72
CA ALA A 56 -8.66 -2.77 5.37
C ALA A 56 -9.00 -4.17 4.87
N GLY A 57 -8.06 -4.78 4.18
CA GLY A 57 -8.17 -6.15 3.69
C GLY A 57 -7.27 -7.13 4.45
N ALA A 58 -7.16 -8.34 3.90
CA ALA A 58 -6.32 -9.42 4.43
C ALA A 58 -5.53 -10.13 3.31
N THR A 59 -5.28 -9.43 2.21
CA THR A 59 -4.70 -10.04 1.00
C THR A 59 -3.29 -10.56 1.18
N ARG A 60 -2.57 -10.12 2.20
CA ARG A 60 -1.25 -10.67 2.56
C ARG A 60 -1.30 -12.19 2.85
N ALA A 61 -2.42 -12.69 3.35
CA ALA A 61 -2.62 -14.09 3.69
C ALA A 61 -3.41 -14.88 2.63
N MET A 62 -3.59 -14.31 1.43
CA MET A 62 -4.40 -14.91 0.37
C MET A 62 -3.54 -15.43 -0.78
N ALA A 63 -4.00 -16.53 -1.40
CA ALA A 63 -3.49 -16.96 -2.69
C ALA A 63 -3.85 -15.96 -3.80
N PRO A 64 -3.09 -15.90 -4.92
CA PRO A 64 -3.32 -14.91 -5.98
C PRO A 64 -4.73 -14.85 -6.53
N GLU A 65 -5.42 -15.99 -6.64
CA GLU A 65 -6.79 -16.08 -7.15
C GLU A 65 -7.78 -15.44 -6.16
N ALA A 66 -7.62 -15.69 -4.86
CA ALA A 66 -8.40 -15.07 -3.80
C ALA A 66 -8.13 -13.57 -3.69
N MET A 67 -6.86 -13.17 -3.87
CA MET A 67 -6.49 -11.75 -3.94
C MET A 67 -7.18 -11.04 -5.10
N ALA A 68 -7.21 -11.65 -6.28
CA ALA A 68 -7.88 -11.08 -7.45
C ALA A 68 -9.38 -10.91 -7.20
N ALA A 69 -10.04 -11.92 -6.63
CA ALA A 69 -11.46 -11.87 -6.29
C ALA A 69 -11.79 -10.79 -5.25
N GLU A 70 -10.88 -10.50 -4.33
CA GLU A 70 -11.03 -9.46 -3.30
C GLU A 70 -10.71 -8.06 -3.86
N LEU A 71 -9.66 -7.93 -4.66
CA LEU A 71 -9.14 -6.64 -5.11
C LEU A 71 -9.84 -6.09 -6.34
N ASP A 72 -10.36 -6.93 -7.23
CA ASP A 72 -11.02 -6.47 -8.46
C ASP A 72 -12.27 -5.63 -8.14
N PRO A 73 -13.20 -6.04 -7.26
CA PRO A 73 -14.31 -5.19 -6.83
C PRO A 73 -13.85 -3.91 -6.13
N ALA A 74 -12.79 -3.98 -5.32
CA ALA A 74 -12.24 -2.81 -4.64
C ALA A 74 -11.64 -1.82 -5.64
N GLY A 75 -10.93 -2.31 -6.66
CA GLY A 75 -10.41 -1.49 -7.77
C GLY A 75 -11.52 -0.75 -8.52
N GLY A 76 -12.59 -1.47 -8.89
CA GLY A 76 -13.77 -0.87 -9.51
C GLY A 76 -14.44 0.18 -8.64
N PHE A 77 -14.58 -0.09 -7.35
CA PHE A 77 -15.11 0.88 -6.38
C PHE A 77 -14.27 2.16 -6.33
N PHE A 78 -12.96 2.06 -6.14
CA PHE A 78 -12.08 3.21 -6.08
C PHE A 78 -12.05 4.01 -7.40
N ALA A 79 -12.01 3.33 -8.53
CA ALA A 79 -12.09 3.99 -9.84
C ALA A 79 -13.41 4.74 -10.01
N GLY A 80 -14.52 4.16 -9.57
CA GLY A 80 -15.85 4.76 -9.60
C GLY A 80 -15.96 6.03 -8.73
N LEU A 81 -15.13 6.16 -7.69
CA LEU A 81 -15.04 7.37 -6.88
C LEU A 81 -14.24 8.50 -7.56
N GLY A 82 -13.54 8.23 -8.66
CA GLY A 82 -12.72 9.23 -9.34
C GLY A 82 -11.54 9.74 -8.49
N ILE A 83 -10.94 8.89 -7.67
CA ILE A 83 -9.78 9.23 -6.83
C ILE A 83 -8.56 9.61 -7.68
N GLY A 84 -7.72 10.51 -7.17
CA GLY A 84 -6.48 10.91 -7.84
C GLY A 84 -5.32 9.93 -7.64
N LEU A 85 -5.29 9.22 -6.52
CA LEU A 85 -4.23 8.27 -6.17
C LEU A 85 -4.79 7.10 -5.36
N LEU A 86 -4.57 5.88 -5.85
CA LEU A 86 -4.77 4.65 -5.07
C LEU A 86 -3.42 4.13 -4.56
N HIS A 87 -3.34 3.88 -3.27
CA HIS A 87 -2.19 3.27 -2.61
C HIS A 87 -2.54 1.85 -2.17
N TYR A 88 -1.86 0.84 -2.72
CA TYR A 88 -1.87 -0.50 -2.15
C TYR A 88 -0.83 -0.56 -1.02
N LYS A 89 -1.30 -0.49 0.22
CA LYS A 89 -0.45 -0.45 1.41
C LYS A 89 -0.05 -1.86 1.81
N CYS A 90 1.20 -2.22 1.57
CA CYS A 90 1.82 -3.43 2.08
C CYS A 90 2.66 -3.16 3.33
N CYS A 91 3.10 -4.22 4.01
CA CYS A 91 3.97 -4.09 5.18
C CYS A 91 5.30 -3.42 4.84
N SER A 92 5.89 -2.74 5.83
CA SER A 92 7.24 -2.16 5.71
C SER A 92 8.35 -3.21 5.50
N THR A 93 8.06 -4.48 5.73
CA THR A 93 8.93 -5.63 5.42
C THR A 93 8.82 -6.09 3.97
N PHE A 94 7.83 -5.60 3.24
CA PHE A 94 7.62 -5.87 1.82
C PHE A 94 7.45 -7.36 1.50
N ASP A 95 6.78 -8.10 2.40
CA ASP A 95 6.53 -9.53 2.25
C ASP A 95 5.68 -9.81 1.00
N SER A 96 6.17 -10.72 0.16
CA SER A 96 5.49 -11.11 -1.08
C SER A 96 5.96 -12.50 -1.51
N ALA A 97 5.03 -13.37 -1.87
CA ALA A 97 5.32 -14.69 -2.41
C ALA A 97 4.51 -14.97 -3.67
N PRO A 98 5.01 -15.79 -4.61
CA PRO A 98 4.25 -16.14 -5.81
C PRO A 98 2.89 -16.78 -5.52
N HIS A 99 2.78 -17.49 -4.41
CA HIS A 99 1.61 -18.28 -4.03
C HIS A 99 0.84 -17.71 -2.83
N LEU A 100 1.35 -16.68 -2.16
CA LEU A 100 0.75 -16.10 -0.97
C LEU A 100 1.10 -14.62 -0.86
N GLY A 101 0.11 -13.74 -0.73
CA GLY A 101 0.30 -12.31 -0.50
C GLY A 101 1.12 -11.61 -1.59
N SER A 102 0.99 -12.04 -2.84
CA SER A 102 1.78 -11.52 -3.96
C SER A 102 1.46 -10.06 -4.26
N ILE A 103 2.42 -9.16 -4.05
CA ILE A 103 2.31 -7.75 -4.45
C ILE A 103 2.08 -7.63 -5.96
N GLY A 104 2.75 -8.48 -6.76
CA GLY A 104 2.53 -8.52 -8.20
C GLY A 104 1.11 -8.95 -8.59
N ALA A 105 0.50 -9.88 -7.84
CA ALA A 105 -0.90 -10.24 -8.06
C ALA A 105 -1.84 -9.07 -7.71
N ALA A 106 -1.56 -8.32 -6.66
CA ALA A 106 -2.31 -7.13 -6.31
C ALA A 106 -2.23 -6.05 -7.41
N VAL A 107 -1.04 -5.82 -7.96
CA VAL A 107 -0.85 -4.90 -9.09
C VAL A 107 -1.69 -5.34 -10.29
N ARG A 108 -1.64 -6.62 -10.67
CA ARG A 108 -2.42 -7.14 -11.80
C ARG A 108 -3.91 -7.03 -11.61
N ALA A 109 -4.41 -7.15 -10.37
CA ALA A 109 -5.82 -7.02 -10.06
C ALA A 109 -6.29 -5.56 -10.07
N LEU A 110 -5.49 -4.63 -9.56
CA LEU A 110 -5.89 -3.23 -9.39
C LEU A 110 -5.61 -2.37 -10.62
N GLN A 111 -4.48 -2.57 -11.30
CA GLN A 111 -4.04 -1.72 -12.41
C GLN A 111 -5.06 -1.57 -13.56
N PRO A 112 -5.83 -2.61 -13.97
CA PRO A 112 -6.80 -2.50 -15.06
C PRO A 112 -7.90 -1.46 -14.81
N HIS A 113 -8.17 -1.10 -13.57
CA HIS A 113 -9.16 -0.08 -13.20
C HIS A 113 -8.68 1.36 -13.37
N PHE A 114 -7.38 1.57 -13.63
CA PHE A 114 -6.76 2.88 -13.72
C PHE A 114 -6.02 3.05 -15.03
N THR A 115 -6.10 4.25 -15.59
CA THR A 115 -5.49 4.58 -16.89
C THR A 115 -4.02 5.00 -16.79
N ASN A 116 -3.52 5.21 -15.59
CA ASN A 116 -2.14 5.64 -15.35
C ASN A 116 -1.14 4.53 -15.67
N THR A 117 -0.10 4.87 -16.42
CA THR A 117 1.01 3.97 -16.75
C THR A 117 2.10 3.95 -15.68
N LEU A 118 2.12 4.93 -14.77
CA LEU A 118 3.12 5.04 -13.71
C LEU A 118 2.64 4.31 -12.46
N LEU A 119 3.38 3.28 -12.06
CA LEU A 119 3.21 2.57 -10.80
C LEU A 119 4.47 2.74 -9.95
N PRO A 120 4.51 3.72 -9.03
CA PRO A 120 5.65 3.83 -8.12
C PRO A 120 5.60 2.74 -7.05
N ILE A 121 6.73 2.07 -6.83
CA ILE A 121 6.93 1.17 -5.69
C ILE A 121 7.86 1.87 -4.71
N ILE A 122 7.35 2.14 -3.49
CA ILE A 122 8.08 2.85 -2.47
C ILE A 122 8.42 1.86 -1.36
N GLY A 123 9.69 1.48 -1.29
CA GLY A 123 10.24 0.66 -0.20
C GLY A 123 11.00 1.51 0.79
N GLY A 124 11.04 1.03 2.02
CA GLY A 124 11.69 1.75 3.11
C GLY A 124 10.75 2.73 3.81
N GLN A 125 10.84 2.73 5.13
CA GLN A 125 10.08 3.58 6.04
C GLN A 125 11.00 3.94 7.21
N PRO A 126 11.83 5.01 7.06
CA PRO A 126 12.91 5.31 8.01
C PRO A 126 12.44 5.53 9.44
N ASN A 127 11.25 6.08 9.65
CA ASN A 127 10.63 6.24 10.97
C ASN A 127 10.36 4.89 11.69
N LEU A 128 10.26 3.80 10.92
CA LEU A 128 10.18 2.44 11.45
C LEU A 128 11.51 1.67 11.36
N GLY A 129 12.62 2.36 11.10
CA GLY A 129 13.93 1.73 10.92
C GLY A 129 14.01 0.82 9.69
N ARG A 130 13.28 1.13 8.63
CA ARG A 130 13.29 0.41 7.36
C ARG A 130 13.92 1.29 6.28
N TYR A 131 14.90 0.75 5.57
CA TYR A 131 15.66 1.48 4.56
C TYR A 131 15.72 0.67 3.28
N CYS A 132 15.70 1.35 2.13
CA CYS A 132 15.84 0.72 0.83
C CYS A 132 17.07 1.25 0.12
N LEU A 133 17.95 0.36 -0.33
CA LEU A 133 19.17 0.71 -1.05
C LEU A 133 19.43 -0.31 -2.16
N PHE A 134 19.63 0.14 -3.38
CA PHE A 134 19.88 -0.70 -4.56
C PHE A 134 18.86 -1.84 -4.72
N GLY A 135 17.57 -1.53 -4.48
CA GLY A 135 16.50 -2.52 -4.57
C GLY A 135 16.46 -3.56 -3.44
N ASN A 136 17.31 -3.42 -2.42
CA ASN A 136 17.30 -4.25 -1.23
C ASN A 136 16.69 -3.51 -0.05
N LEU A 137 15.94 -4.23 0.78
CA LEU A 137 15.36 -3.72 2.00
C LEU A 137 16.23 -4.09 3.21
N PHE A 138 16.39 -3.12 4.09
CA PHE A 138 17.15 -3.26 5.33
C PHE A 138 16.29 -2.85 6.51
N ALA A 139 16.50 -3.48 7.66
CA ALA A 139 15.85 -3.14 8.91
C ALA A 139 16.86 -2.94 10.02
N ALA A 140 16.63 -1.94 10.87
CA ALA A 140 17.33 -1.78 12.12
C ALA A 140 16.84 -2.85 13.12
N ALA A 141 17.76 -3.45 13.85
CA ALA A 141 17.46 -4.38 14.94
C ALA A 141 17.33 -3.59 16.25
N GLY A 142 16.17 -3.64 16.89
CA GLY A 142 15.92 -2.98 18.17
C GLY A 142 16.08 -1.45 18.14
N THR A 143 16.36 -0.87 19.30
CA THR A 143 16.58 0.57 19.45
C THR A 143 18.06 0.91 19.25
N GLY A 144 18.39 1.45 18.09
CA GLY A 144 19.74 1.93 17.79
C GLY A 144 20.75 0.84 17.39
N GLY A 145 20.24 -0.30 16.92
CA GLY A 145 21.07 -1.42 16.52
C GLY A 145 21.60 -1.38 15.09
N THR A 146 22.32 -2.42 14.76
CA THR A 146 22.85 -2.66 13.42
C THR A 146 21.71 -2.80 12.41
N VAL A 147 21.92 -2.30 11.21
CA VAL A 147 20.98 -2.44 10.10
C VAL A 147 21.30 -3.74 9.36
N HIS A 148 20.31 -4.60 9.22
CA HIS A 148 20.43 -5.89 8.54
C HIS A 148 19.58 -5.91 7.28
N ARG A 149 20.05 -6.58 6.23
CA ARG A 149 19.23 -6.85 5.04
C ARG A 149 18.11 -7.82 5.42
N ILE A 150 16.87 -7.48 5.06
CA ILE A 150 15.73 -8.37 5.20
C ILE A 150 15.72 -9.27 3.96
N ASP A 151 16.04 -10.55 4.13
CA ASP A 151 16.09 -11.55 3.07
C ASP A 151 15.23 -12.78 3.37
N ARG A 152 14.54 -12.81 4.50
CA ARG A 152 13.64 -13.90 4.90
C ARG A 152 12.50 -13.41 5.77
N HIS A 153 11.32 -14.00 5.56
CA HIS A 153 10.19 -13.89 6.48
C HIS A 153 9.96 -15.23 7.19
N PRO A 154 9.74 -15.25 8.51
CA PRO A 154 9.62 -16.50 9.27
C PRO A 154 8.52 -17.44 8.80
N THR A 155 7.40 -16.90 8.33
CA THR A 155 6.21 -17.67 7.97
C THR A 155 5.94 -17.70 6.46
N MET A 156 6.35 -16.71 5.70
CA MET A 156 6.06 -16.61 4.27
C MET A 156 7.11 -17.30 3.39
N SER A 157 8.22 -17.72 3.96
CA SER A 157 9.29 -18.48 3.27
C SER A 157 9.83 -17.81 2.00
N VAL A 158 9.73 -16.49 1.91
CA VAL A 158 10.10 -15.73 0.71
C VAL A 158 11.11 -14.68 1.06
N HIS A 159 11.94 -14.34 0.10
CA HIS A 159 12.81 -13.17 0.16
C HIS A 159 11.95 -11.92 -0.02
N PRO A 160 11.61 -11.19 1.05
CA PRO A 160 10.62 -10.13 0.97
C PRO A 160 11.05 -8.99 0.07
N ALA A 161 12.29 -8.83 -0.23
CA ALA A 161 12.69 -7.65 -0.98
C ALA A 161 14.01 -7.80 -1.72
N THR A 162 14.18 -8.90 -2.39
CA THR A 162 15.39 -9.13 -3.16
C THR A 162 15.05 -9.50 -4.59
N PRO A 163 15.42 -8.72 -5.52
CA PRO A 163 15.26 -7.27 -5.64
C PRO A 163 13.77 -6.86 -5.62
N MET A 164 13.46 -5.60 -5.39
CA MET A 164 12.07 -5.10 -5.31
C MET A 164 11.21 -5.49 -6.51
N GLY A 165 11.79 -5.61 -7.71
CA GLY A 165 11.11 -6.08 -8.90
C GLY A 165 10.67 -7.54 -8.83
N GLU A 166 11.41 -8.41 -8.15
CA GLU A 166 11.01 -9.82 -7.93
C GLU A 166 9.89 -9.92 -6.90
N ALA A 167 9.93 -9.11 -5.83
CA ALA A 167 8.85 -9.05 -4.85
C ALA A 167 7.53 -8.66 -5.48
N ALA A 168 7.54 -7.73 -6.41
CA ALA A 168 6.36 -7.32 -7.17
C ALA A 168 5.96 -8.32 -8.26
N SER A 169 6.81 -9.29 -8.61
CA SER A 169 6.61 -10.23 -9.74
C SER A 169 6.28 -9.52 -11.07
N THR A 170 6.65 -8.26 -11.19
CA THR A 170 6.40 -7.42 -12.38
C THR A 170 7.60 -6.49 -12.54
N PRO A 171 8.21 -6.39 -13.72
CA PRO A 171 9.27 -5.44 -13.96
C PRO A 171 8.72 -4.02 -13.74
N VAL A 172 9.26 -3.35 -12.72
CA VAL A 172 8.96 -1.93 -12.48
C VAL A 172 9.81 -1.13 -13.45
N ILE A 173 9.20 -0.68 -14.51
CA ILE A 173 9.84 0.29 -15.40
C ILE A 173 9.62 1.66 -14.78
N ILE A 174 10.65 2.20 -14.13
CA ILE A 174 10.68 3.61 -13.75
C ILE A 174 11.10 4.37 -15.01
N PRO A 175 10.22 5.18 -15.61
CA PRO A 175 10.60 5.94 -16.79
C PRO A 175 11.78 6.88 -16.47
N PRO A 176 12.71 7.12 -17.39
CA PRO A 176 13.76 8.11 -17.21
C PRO A 176 13.13 9.48 -16.89
N GLY A 177 13.49 10.07 -15.75
CA GLY A 177 13.00 11.38 -15.33
C GLY A 177 11.83 11.36 -14.34
N ALA A 178 11.28 10.21 -13.94
CA ALA A 178 10.30 10.14 -12.87
C ALA A 178 10.96 10.51 -11.53
N LYS A 179 10.50 11.61 -10.92
CA LYS A 179 10.89 11.97 -9.56
C LYS A 179 10.09 11.11 -8.59
N VAL A 180 10.76 10.26 -7.85
CA VAL A 180 10.18 9.61 -6.68
C VAL A 180 9.99 10.71 -5.63
N ILE A 181 8.76 11.16 -5.45
CA ILE A 181 8.43 12.09 -4.36
C ILE A 181 8.22 11.23 -3.12
N SER A 182 9.26 11.14 -2.28
CA SER A 182 9.04 10.68 -0.91
C SER A 182 8.26 11.77 -0.18
N VAL A 183 7.09 11.43 0.35
CA VAL A 183 6.39 12.33 1.28
C VAL A 183 7.27 12.43 2.51
N PRO A 184 7.74 13.62 2.92
CA PRO A 184 8.49 13.75 4.15
C PRO A 184 7.56 13.38 5.31
N THR A 185 7.87 12.32 6.02
CA THR A 185 7.29 12.10 7.35
C THR A 185 7.81 13.22 8.24
N ALA A 186 6.88 13.97 8.85
CA ALA A 186 7.24 14.99 9.83
C ALA A 186 8.18 14.36 10.87
N ALA A 187 9.32 15.02 11.11
CA ALA A 187 10.20 14.60 12.19
C ALA A 187 9.44 14.74 13.51
N PRO A 188 9.56 13.78 14.45
CA PRO A 188 9.05 13.98 15.79
C PRO A 188 9.79 15.18 16.43
N GLN A 189 9.01 16.11 16.97
CA GLN A 189 9.51 17.18 17.83
C GLN A 189 9.97 16.63 19.17
#